data_68f2118fc5e592e81127a8a28c9a5ada
#
_entry.id   68f2118fc5e592e81127a8a28c9a5ada
#
_cell.length_a   1.000
_cell.length_b   1.000
_cell.length_c   1.000
_cell.angle_alpha   90.00
_cell.angle_beta   90.00
_cell.angle_gamma   90.00
#
_symmetry.space_group_name_H-M   'P 1'
#
loop_
_entity.id
_entity.type
_entity.pdbx_description
1 polymer ?
#
loop_
_entity_poly.entity_id
_entity_poly.type
_entity_poly.pdbx_seq_one_letter_code
_entity_poly.pdbx_strand_id
1 'polypeptide(L)'
;MASLSGTNSFVKVCGVTSMLDAQLVIDAQATALGLIFAASRRQVSLEGGREIAQYAKGAILVVGVFRNNEPDFILEVVEQVPLDAVQIHGELDGNVLNVLRRRGLGVIKALSIDDDDFFDFDETAVDAVLVDGPTPGSGAAHSWDALTKRSFAVPVIVAGGLNATNVAGVIEMTGAWGVDVATGVESAPGVKDRELVVNFVSAAERHYSLGKERGD
;
A
#
# COMPACT_ATOMS: atom_id res chain seq x y z
N MET A 1 -18.79 -5.52 -0.30
CA MET A 1 -17.65 -5.05 0.49
C MET A 1 -16.40 -5.53 -0.21
N ALA A 2 -15.57 -4.64 -0.71
CA ALA A 2 -14.26 -5.02 -1.22
C ALA A 2 -13.38 -5.34 0.01
N SER A 3 -13.19 -6.60 0.30
CA SER A 3 -12.31 -7.05 1.37
C SER A 3 -10.90 -7.18 0.83
N LEU A 4 -9.89 -6.69 1.54
CA LEU A 4 -8.48 -6.96 1.23
C LEU A 4 -8.22 -8.46 1.09
N SER A 5 -8.98 -9.31 1.81
CA SER A 5 -8.87 -10.78 1.81
C SER A 5 -9.41 -11.49 0.55
N GLY A 6 -9.98 -10.76 -0.41
CA GLY A 6 -10.53 -11.35 -1.65
C GLY A 6 -9.50 -11.53 -2.77
N THR A 7 -8.29 -11.00 -2.62
CA THR A 7 -7.24 -11.07 -3.63
C THR A 7 -6.17 -12.10 -3.25
N ASN A 8 -5.73 -12.90 -4.20
CA ASN A 8 -4.65 -13.86 -3.99
C ASN A 8 -3.26 -13.22 -3.89
N SER A 9 -3.15 -11.96 -4.31
CA SER A 9 -1.96 -11.11 -4.26
C SER A 9 -2.41 -9.66 -4.17
N PHE A 10 -1.57 -8.80 -3.61
CA PHE A 10 -1.87 -7.38 -3.47
C PHE A 10 -0.72 -6.56 -4.07
N VAL A 11 -0.96 -5.98 -5.24
CA VAL A 11 0.00 -5.11 -5.94
C VAL A 11 -0.53 -3.68 -5.93
N LYS A 12 0.07 -2.83 -5.10
CA LYS A 12 -0.37 -1.44 -4.90
C LYS A 12 0.60 -0.46 -5.55
N VAL A 13 0.05 0.54 -6.23
CA VAL A 13 0.80 1.72 -6.71
C VAL A 13 0.37 2.93 -5.89
N CYS A 14 1.28 3.44 -5.07
CA CYS A 14 1.02 4.49 -4.09
C CYS A 14 1.42 5.88 -4.61
N GLY A 15 0.72 6.92 -4.12
CA GLY A 15 1.00 8.31 -4.49
C GLY A 15 0.50 8.67 -5.88
N VAL A 16 -0.67 8.20 -6.24
CA VAL A 16 -1.44 8.64 -7.41
C VAL A 16 -1.96 10.05 -7.14
N THR A 17 -1.70 10.99 -8.06
CA THR A 17 -2.04 12.41 -7.89
C THR A 17 -2.97 12.96 -8.97
N SER A 18 -3.26 12.18 -10.00
CA SER A 18 -4.12 12.57 -11.12
C SER A 18 -5.00 11.45 -11.63
N MET A 19 -6.08 11.77 -12.31
CA MET A 19 -6.93 10.77 -12.99
C MET A 19 -6.15 10.04 -14.10
N LEU A 20 -5.18 10.71 -14.73
CA LEU A 20 -4.33 10.08 -15.75
C LEU A 20 -3.46 8.98 -15.14
N ASP A 21 -2.85 9.25 -13.98
CA ASP A 21 -2.09 8.23 -13.24
C ASP A 21 -3.00 7.10 -12.75
N ALA A 22 -4.21 7.42 -12.29
CA ALA A 22 -5.18 6.40 -11.88
C ALA A 22 -5.57 5.47 -13.04
N GLN A 23 -5.87 6.03 -14.21
CA GLN A 23 -6.15 5.25 -15.42
C GLN A 23 -4.96 4.36 -15.80
N LEU A 24 -3.75 4.88 -15.72
CA LEU A 24 -2.53 4.13 -16.01
C LEU A 24 -2.36 2.92 -15.07
N VAL A 25 -2.61 3.13 -13.77
CA VAL A 25 -2.52 2.06 -12.75
C VAL A 25 -3.62 0.99 -12.95
N ILE A 26 -4.83 1.41 -13.33
CA ILE A 26 -5.94 0.50 -13.69
C ILE A 26 -5.59 -0.32 -14.94
N ASP A 27 -5.13 0.35 -16.01
CA ASP A 27 -4.73 -0.29 -17.28
C ASP A 27 -3.61 -1.32 -17.07
N ALA A 28 -2.69 -1.06 -16.13
CA ALA A 28 -1.62 -1.97 -15.76
C ALA A 28 -2.09 -3.18 -14.93
N GLN A 29 -3.38 -3.22 -14.56
CA GLN A 29 -3.99 -4.29 -13.76
C GLN A 29 -3.40 -4.42 -12.34
N ALA A 30 -2.93 -3.33 -11.74
CA ALA A 30 -2.64 -3.32 -10.32
C ALA A 30 -3.91 -3.62 -9.51
N THR A 31 -3.76 -4.17 -8.29
CA THR A 31 -4.92 -4.49 -7.44
C THR A 31 -5.38 -3.32 -6.59
N ALA A 32 -4.48 -2.37 -6.31
CA ALA A 32 -4.80 -1.18 -5.50
C ALA A 32 -4.02 0.06 -5.95
N LEU A 33 -4.63 1.23 -5.77
CA LEU A 33 -3.96 2.53 -5.84
C LEU A 33 -4.00 3.23 -4.49
N GLY A 34 -2.98 4.06 -4.19
CA GLY A 34 -2.88 4.83 -2.96
C GLY A 34 -2.98 6.33 -3.19
N LEU A 35 -3.89 6.99 -2.46
CA LEU A 35 -4.07 8.44 -2.40
C LEU A 35 -3.48 8.95 -1.09
N ILE A 36 -2.45 9.80 -1.14
CA ILE A 36 -1.76 10.28 0.05
C ILE A 36 -2.40 11.59 0.51
N PHE A 37 -3.02 11.55 1.70
CA PHE A 37 -3.59 12.74 2.36
C PHE A 37 -2.64 13.37 3.38
N ALA A 38 -1.53 12.70 3.68
CA ALA A 38 -0.46 13.24 4.53
C ALA A 38 0.43 14.23 3.77
N ALA A 39 1.08 15.14 4.51
CA ALA A 39 2.03 16.09 3.95
C ALA A 39 3.16 15.38 3.19
N SER A 40 3.20 15.55 1.89
CA SER A 40 4.20 14.95 1.00
C SER A 40 4.19 15.63 -0.36
N ARG A 41 5.19 15.32 -1.20
CA ARG A 41 5.21 15.77 -2.62
C ARG A 41 4.12 15.10 -3.46
N ARG A 42 3.45 14.08 -2.93
CA ARG A 42 2.37 13.30 -3.57
C ARG A 42 1.03 13.49 -2.88
N GLN A 43 0.93 14.53 -2.05
CA GLN A 43 -0.31 14.83 -1.34
C GLN A 43 -1.40 15.25 -2.33
N VAL A 44 -2.58 14.64 -2.18
CA VAL A 44 -3.80 15.09 -2.88
C VAL A 44 -4.64 15.95 -1.95
N SER A 45 -5.36 16.91 -2.53
CA SER A 45 -6.42 17.62 -1.79
C SER A 45 -7.61 16.69 -1.55
N LEU A 46 -8.47 17.03 -0.61
CA LEU A 46 -9.72 16.29 -0.35
C LEU A 46 -10.58 16.18 -1.62
N GLU A 47 -10.71 17.27 -2.36
CA GLU A 47 -11.46 17.32 -3.62
C GLU A 47 -10.82 16.45 -4.71
N GLY A 48 -9.52 16.62 -4.97
CA GLY A 48 -8.79 15.82 -5.97
C GLY A 48 -8.79 14.32 -5.61
N GLY A 49 -8.61 14.00 -4.33
CA GLY A 49 -8.69 12.61 -3.86
C GLY A 49 -10.08 12.00 -4.07
N ARG A 50 -11.15 12.78 -3.84
CA ARG A 50 -12.52 12.36 -4.10
C ARG A 50 -12.78 12.10 -5.59
N GLU A 51 -12.32 12.99 -6.47
CA GLU A 51 -12.49 12.83 -7.92
C GLU A 51 -11.78 11.57 -8.43
N ILE A 52 -10.52 11.37 -8.02
CA ILE A 52 -9.74 10.19 -8.40
C ILE A 52 -10.40 8.91 -7.85
N ALA A 53 -10.83 8.92 -6.58
CA ALA A 53 -11.48 7.76 -5.98
C ALA A 53 -12.82 7.42 -6.63
N GLN A 54 -13.62 8.41 -7.01
CA GLN A 54 -14.87 8.21 -7.74
C GLN A 54 -14.62 7.61 -9.14
N TYR A 55 -13.60 8.09 -9.83
CA TYR A 55 -13.19 7.57 -11.14
C TYR A 55 -12.74 6.09 -11.05
N ALA A 56 -11.96 5.76 -10.04
CA ALA A 56 -11.38 4.42 -9.84
C ALA A 56 -12.35 3.40 -9.24
N LYS A 57 -13.49 3.87 -8.70
CA LYS A 57 -14.44 3.05 -7.94
C LYS A 57 -14.92 1.82 -8.72
N GLY A 58 -14.71 0.66 -8.12
CA GLY A 58 -15.12 -0.64 -8.69
C GLY A 58 -14.20 -1.18 -9.78
N ALA A 59 -13.22 -0.41 -10.26
CA ALA A 59 -12.19 -0.87 -11.18
C ALA A 59 -10.93 -1.34 -10.44
N ILE A 60 -10.61 -0.74 -9.30
CA ILE A 60 -9.43 -1.02 -8.50
C ILE A 60 -9.71 -0.64 -7.04
N LEU A 61 -9.02 -1.25 -6.07
CA LEU A 61 -9.11 -0.84 -4.66
C LEU A 61 -8.46 0.53 -4.45
N VAL A 62 -9.16 1.43 -3.76
CA VAL A 62 -8.67 2.77 -3.43
C VAL A 62 -8.27 2.82 -1.96
N VAL A 63 -6.99 3.06 -1.70
CA VAL A 63 -6.42 3.13 -0.35
C VAL A 63 -6.08 4.58 0.00
N GLY A 64 -6.72 5.13 1.04
CA GLY A 64 -6.34 6.42 1.62
C GLY A 64 -5.13 6.26 2.53
N VAL A 65 -4.08 7.05 2.31
CA VAL A 65 -2.82 6.95 3.07
C VAL A 65 -2.65 8.17 3.97
N PHE A 66 -2.45 7.90 5.26
CA PHE A 66 -2.31 8.89 6.33
C PHE A 66 -1.01 8.68 7.10
N ARG A 67 -0.40 9.79 7.54
CA ARG A 67 0.80 9.77 8.36
C ARG A 67 0.75 10.91 9.35
N ASN A 68 0.56 10.60 10.63
CA ASN A 68 0.45 11.58 11.71
C ASN A 68 -0.63 12.65 11.46
N ASN A 69 -1.70 12.29 10.75
CA ASN A 69 -2.85 13.17 10.56
C ASN A 69 -3.73 13.11 11.82
N GLU A 70 -4.35 14.24 12.14
CA GLU A 70 -5.34 14.31 13.23
C GLU A 70 -6.51 13.36 12.96
N PRO A 71 -7.06 12.68 13.99
CA PRO A 71 -8.17 11.74 13.86
C PRO A 71 -9.38 12.34 13.13
N ASP A 72 -9.75 13.58 13.45
CA ASP A 72 -10.90 14.27 12.83
C ASP A 72 -10.72 14.45 11.33
N PHE A 73 -9.49 14.74 10.87
CA PHE A 73 -9.20 14.85 9.44
C PHE A 73 -9.29 13.49 8.73
N ILE A 74 -8.82 12.41 9.36
CA ILE A 74 -8.97 11.06 8.80
C ILE A 74 -10.46 10.74 8.63
N LEU A 75 -11.27 11.05 9.64
CA LEU A 75 -12.73 10.83 9.60
C LEU A 75 -13.41 11.68 8.52
N GLU A 76 -12.99 12.93 8.36
CA GLU A 76 -13.49 13.81 7.30
C GLU A 76 -13.21 13.23 5.90
N VAL A 77 -11.98 12.76 5.66
CA VAL A 77 -11.62 12.13 4.38
C VAL A 77 -12.46 10.86 4.14
N VAL A 78 -12.56 9.99 5.13
CA VAL A 78 -13.36 8.74 5.06
C VAL A 78 -14.85 9.01 4.81
N GLU A 79 -15.37 10.16 5.25
CA GLU A 79 -16.75 10.58 4.98
C GLU A 79 -16.96 11.00 3.52
N GLN A 80 -16.00 11.73 2.95
CA GLN A 80 -16.14 12.42 1.67
C GLN A 80 -15.54 11.69 0.48
N VAL A 81 -14.56 10.80 0.72
CA VAL A 81 -13.82 10.07 -0.32
C VAL A 81 -14.24 8.59 -0.31
N PRO A 82 -14.69 8.02 -1.42
CA PRO A 82 -15.10 6.62 -1.49
C PRO A 82 -13.87 5.68 -1.48
N LEU A 83 -13.30 5.46 -0.29
CA LEU A 83 -12.18 4.56 -0.05
C LEU A 83 -12.66 3.12 0.17
N ASP A 84 -11.83 2.15 -0.17
CA ASP A 84 -11.98 0.73 0.17
C ASP A 84 -11.16 0.34 1.40
N ALA A 85 -10.03 1.02 1.62
CA ALA A 85 -9.16 0.80 2.76
C ALA A 85 -8.44 2.08 3.20
N VAL A 86 -7.92 2.06 4.41
CA VAL A 86 -7.11 3.13 5.00
C VAL A 86 -5.77 2.56 5.44
N GLN A 87 -4.68 3.20 5.04
CA GLN A 87 -3.31 2.90 5.46
C GLN A 87 -2.85 3.98 6.43
N ILE A 88 -2.44 3.59 7.64
CA ILE A 88 -2.05 4.52 8.70
C ILE A 88 -0.59 4.29 9.09
N HIS A 89 0.22 5.34 8.94
CA HIS A 89 1.55 5.45 9.53
C HIS A 89 1.43 6.22 10.86
N GLY A 90 2.11 5.77 11.90
CA GLY A 90 2.01 6.33 13.24
C GLY A 90 0.95 5.65 14.09
N GLU A 91 0.43 6.34 15.10
CA GLU A 91 -0.49 5.79 16.07
C GLU A 91 -1.88 5.46 15.46
N LEU A 92 -2.50 4.39 15.96
CA LEU A 92 -3.86 3.99 15.60
C LEU A 92 -4.85 4.48 16.67
N ASP A 93 -5.60 5.54 16.34
CA ASP A 93 -6.66 6.02 17.23
C ASP A 93 -7.85 5.05 17.27
N GLY A 94 -8.31 4.70 18.49
CA GLY A 94 -9.39 3.75 18.69
C GLY A 94 -10.74 4.20 18.13
N ASN A 95 -11.05 5.51 18.12
CA ASN A 95 -12.29 6.03 17.55
C ASN A 95 -12.24 5.93 16.03
N VAL A 96 -11.10 6.26 15.41
CA VAL A 96 -10.88 6.09 13.97
C VAL A 96 -11.10 4.62 13.60
N LEU A 97 -10.44 3.68 14.27
CA LEU A 97 -10.60 2.25 14.02
C LEU A 97 -12.06 1.79 14.11
N ASN A 98 -12.79 2.24 15.13
CA ASN A 98 -14.19 1.90 15.28
C ASN A 98 -15.06 2.43 14.13
N VAL A 99 -14.78 3.62 13.61
CA VAL A 99 -15.49 4.17 12.46
C VAL A 99 -15.17 3.40 11.19
N LEU A 100 -13.88 3.12 10.93
CA LEU A 100 -13.44 2.34 9.76
C LEU A 100 -14.12 0.97 9.72
N ARG A 101 -14.13 0.25 10.84
CA ARG A 101 -14.79 -1.06 10.96
C ARG A 101 -16.29 -0.99 10.70
N ARG A 102 -17.00 0.00 11.28
CA ARG A 102 -18.46 0.19 11.04
C ARG A 102 -18.77 0.48 9.59
N ARG A 103 -17.86 1.12 8.87
CA ARG A 103 -18.01 1.41 7.43
C ARG A 103 -17.56 0.25 6.53
N GLY A 104 -16.99 -0.81 7.10
CA GLY A 104 -16.48 -1.96 6.37
C GLY A 104 -15.22 -1.64 5.54
N LEU A 105 -14.45 -0.64 5.96
CA LEU A 105 -13.18 -0.29 5.34
C LEU A 105 -12.05 -1.18 5.86
N GLY A 106 -11.17 -1.62 4.97
CA GLY A 106 -9.96 -2.32 5.34
C GLY A 106 -8.98 -1.40 6.08
N VAL A 107 -8.25 -1.94 7.04
CA VAL A 107 -7.25 -1.21 7.82
C VAL A 107 -5.87 -1.81 7.60
N ILE A 108 -4.96 -1.01 7.05
CA ILE A 108 -3.55 -1.37 6.82
C ILE A 108 -2.70 -0.54 7.79
N LYS A 109 -1.98 -1.20 8.70
CA LYS A 109 -0.98 -0.52 9.54
C LYS A 109 0.36 -0.51 8.82
N ALA A 110 0.93 0.67 8.63
CA ALA A 110 2.30 0.79 8.15
C ALA A 110 3.27 0.83 9.34
N LEU A 111 4.27 -0.03 9.29
CA LEU A 111 5.38 -0.13 10.23
C LEU A 111 6.69 0.10 9.48
N SER A 112 7.66 0.73 10.12
CA SER A 112 9.04 0.71 9.67
C SER A 112 9.78 -0.45 10.35
N ILE A 113 10.69 -1.08 9.63
CA ILE A 113 11.59 -2.10 10.20
C ILE A 113 12.45 -1.54 11.35
N ASP A 114 12.68 -0.22 11.33
CA ASP A 114 13.48 0.50 12.32
C ASP A 114 12.64 1.02 13.50
N ASP A 115 11.31 0.82 13.50
CA ASP A 115 10.45 1.23 14.60
C ASP A 115 10.69 0.34 15.84
N ASP A 116 10.73 0.96 17.02
CA ASP A 116 10.96 0.26 18.30
C ASP A 116 9.88 -0.79 18.59
N ASP A 117 8.64 -0.55 18.14
CA ASP A 117 7.49 -1.43 18.32
C ASP A 117 7.32 -2.47 17.18
N PHE A 118 8.24 -2.49 16.20
CA PHE A 118 8.13 -3.39 15.06
C PHE A 118 7.91 -4.84 15.46
N PHE A 119 8.57 -5.32 16.52
CA PHE A 119 8.43 -6.71 16.96
C PHE A 119 7.24 -6.96 17.91
N ASP A 120 6.71 -5.92 18.55
CA ASP A 120 5.68 -6.03 19.61
C ASP A 120 4.31 -5.49 19.19
N PHE A 121 4.15 -5.00 17.93
CA PHE A 121 2.88 -4.47 17.45
C PHE A 121 1.77 -5.53 17.49
N ASP A 122 0.63 -5.21 18.11
CA ASP A 122 -0.57 -6.05 18.17
C ASP A 122 -1.39 -5.91 16.87
N GLU A 123 -1.41 -6.97 16.08
CA GLU A 123 -2.03 -7.03 14.76
C GLU A 123 -3.55 -7.27 14.81
N THR A 124 -4.13 -7.57 15.98
CA THR A 124 -5.55 -7.97 16.09
C THR A 124 -6.53 -6.88 15.64
N ALA A 125 -6.05 -5.62 15.57
CA ALA A 125 -6.84 -4.47 15.20
C ALA A 125 -6.84 -4.14 13.71
N VAL A 126 -6.05 -4.85 12.87
CA VAL A 126 -5.83 -4.51 11.47
C VAL A 126 -6.05 -5.69 10.53
N ASP A 127 -6.29 -5.41 9.25
CA ASP A 127 -6.53 -6.44 8.24
C ASP A 127 -5.24 -6.82 7.49
N ALA A 128 -4.23 -5.95 7.51
CA ALA A 128 -2.91 -6.19 6.94
C ALA A 128 -1.88 -5.26 7.59
N VAL A 129 -0.61 -5.67 7.53
CA VAL A 129 0.53 -4.84 7.90
C VAL A 129 1.32 -4.51 6.63
N LEU A 130 1.67 -3.23 6.45
CA LEU A 130 2.63 -2.80 5.45
C LEU A 130 3.96 -2.53 6.16
N VAL A 131 5.01 -3.22 5.70
CA VAL A 131 6.37 -3.02 6.23
C VAL A 131 7.18 -2.22 5.23
N ASP A 132 7.58 -1.02 5.64
CA ASP A 132 8.40 -0.12 4.84
C ASP A 132 9.89 -0.48 5.06
N GLY A 133 10.54 -0.88 3.98
CA GLY A 133 11.96 -1.19 3.99
C GLY A 133 12.82 0.07 3.95
N PRO A 134 14.14 -0.08 3.96
CA PRO A 134 15.03 1.06 4.00
C PRO A 134 14.88 1.94 2.77
N THR A 135 15.13 3.22 3.02
CA THR A 135 15.13 4.25 1.98
C THR A 135 16.13 3.92 0.87
N PRO A 136 15.77 4.04 -0.42
CA PRO A 136 16.71 3.85 -1.52
C PRO A 136 17.94 4.74 -1.35
N GLY A 137 19.14 4.15 -1.46
CA GLY A 137 20.41 4.87 -1.30
C GLY A 137 21.10 4.68 0.05
N SER A 138 20.49 4.01 1.02
CA SER A 138 21.14 3.70 2.32
C SER A 138 22.21 2.60 2.22
N GLY A 139 22.33 1.89 1.08
CA GLY A 139 23.26 0.78 0.88
C GLY A 139 22.99 -0.46 1.72
N ALA A 140 21.89 -0.49 2.47
CA ALA A 140 21.55 -1.59 3.36
C ALA A 140 20.83 -2.72 2.61
N ALA A 141 21.61 -3.67 2.09
CA ALA A 141 21.10 -4.95 1.58
C ALA A 141 20.49 -5.86 2.68
N HIS A 142 20.41 -5.38 3.92
CA HIS A 142 20.14 -6.20 5.12
C HIS A 142 18.75 -6.02 5.70
N SER A 143 17.91 -5.22 5.11
CA SER A 143 16.68 -4.75 5.75
C SER A 143 15.53 -5.74 5.72
N TRP A 144 15.45 -6.58 4.73
CA TRP A 144 14.37 -7.58 4.62
C TRP A 144 14.59 -8.78 5.54
N ASP A 145 15.82 -8.99 6.06
CA ASP A 145 16.13 -10.04 7.03
C ASP A 145 15.34 -9.90 8.33
N ALA A 146 14.94 -8.69 8.72
CA ALA A 146 14.11 -8.47 9.89
C ALA A 146 12.69 -9.06 9.70
N LEU A 147 12.13 -8.95 8.49
CA LEU A 147 10.84 -9.57 8.14
C LEU A 147 10.88 -11.09 8.25
N THR A 148 12.00 -11.72 7.93
CA THR A 148 12.13 -13.19 8.04
C THR A 148 12.20 -13.66 9.50
N LYS A 149 12.46 -12.75 10.45
CA LYS A 149 12.58 -13.05 11.89
C LYS A 149 11.27 -12.84 12.66
N ARG A 150 10.26 -12.21 12.02
CA ARG A 150 8.95 -12.00 12.62
C ARG A 150 7.88 -12.70 11.78
N SER A 151 7.01 -13.45 12.45
CA SER A 151 5.79 -13.99 11.85
C SER A 151 4.63 -13.07 12.18
N PHE A 152 3.84 -12.70 11.17
CA PHE A 152 2.63 -11.90 11.32
C PHE A 152 1.40 -12.79 11.23
N ALA A 153 0.39 -12.51 12.05
CA ALA A 153 -0.89 -13.22 12.02
C ALA A 153 -1.81 -12.72 10.89
N VAL A 154 -1.49 -11.57 10.30
CA VAL A 154 -2.21 -10.93 9.20
C VAL A 154 -1.35 -10.85 7.94
N PRO A 155 -1.95 -10.67 6.74
CA PRO A 155 -1.21 -10.50 5.51
C PRO A 155 -0.17 -9.38 5.56
N VAL A 156 1.02 -9.63 5.01
CA VAL A 156 2.12 -8.66 4.97
C VAL A 156 2.26 -8.08 3.57
N ILE A 157 2.32 -6.76 3.51
CA ILE A 157 2.64 -5.96 2.31
C ILE A 157 4.04 -5.39 2.50
N VAL A 158 4.91 -5.59 1.53
CA VAL A 158 6.27 -5.05 1.57
C VAL A 158 6.34 -3.77 0.73
N ALA A 159 6.93 -2.73 1.31
CA ALA A 159 7.17 -1.43 0.66
C ALA A 159 8.63 -0.97 0.84
N GLY A 160 8.97 0.16 0.23
CA GLY A 160 10.32 0.76 0.33
C GLY A 160 11.30 0.29 -0.73
N GLY A 161 11.70 1.20 -1.62
CA GLY A 161 12.73 0.97 -2.64
C GLY A 161 12.41 -0.07 -3.70
N LEU A 162 11.15 -0.53 -3.80
CA LEU A 162 10.74 -1.51 -4.79
C LEU A 162 10.70 -0.92 -6.20
N ASN A 163 11.02 -1.76 -7.18
CA ASN A 163 10.94 -1.50 -8.62
C ASN A 163 10.83 -2.82 -9.39
N ALA A 164 10.68 -2.77 -10.71
CA ALA A 164 10.51 -3.95 -11.55
C ALA A 164 11.68 -4.95 -11.50
N THR A 165 12.89 -4.49 -11.14
CA THR A 165 14.09 -5.36 -11.15
C THR A 165 14.29 -6.11 -9.84
N ASN A 166 13.74 -5.64 -8.72
CA ASN A 166 13.94 -6.24 -7.39
C ASN A 166 12.69 -6.88 -6.78
N VAL A 167 11.48 -6.52 -7.25
CA VAL A 167 10.23 -6.93 -6.61
C VAL A 167 10.07 -8.46 -6.51
N ALA A 168 10.41 -9.21 -7.55
CA ALA A 168 10.30 -10.66 -7.54
C ALA A 168 11.21 -11.31 -6.48
N GLY A 169 12.46 -10.85 -6.36
CA GLY A 169 13.39 -11.35 -5.35
C GLY A 169 12.97 -10.99 -3.92
N VAL A 170 12.34 -9.81 -3.74
CA VAL A 170 11.81 -9.41 -2.42
C VAL A 170 10.61 -10.28 -2.03
N ILE A 171 9.69 -10.56 -2.95
CA ILE A 171 8.55 -11.47 -2.68
C ILE A 171 9.07 -12.87 -2.32
N GLU A 172 10.03 -13.40 -3.09
CA GLU A 172 10.61 -14.73 -2.85
C GLU A 172 11.31 -14.82 -1.47
N MET A 173 12.05 -13.77 -1.09
CA MET A 173 12.76 -13.72 0.19
C MET A 173 11.83 -13.63 1.38
N THR A 174 10.76 -12.81 1.26
CA THR A 174 9.91 -12.44 2.40
C THR A 174 8.64 -13.28 2.51
N GLY A 175 8.22 -13.94 1.44
CA GLY A 175 6.92 -14.60 1.36
C GLY A 175 5.74 -13.61 1.46
N ALA A 176 5.97 -12.32 1.14
CA ALA A 176 4.96 -11.28 1.31
C ALA A 176 3.71 -11.55 0.46
N TRP A 177 2.53 -11.40 1.06
CA TRP A 177 1.25 -11.45 0.37
C TRP A 177 1.06 -10.31 -0.62
N GLY A 178 1.67 -9.14 -0.36
CA GLY A 178 1.54 -7.97 -1.20
C GLY A 178 2.80 -7.13 -1.30
N VAL A 179 2.80 -6.24 -2.30
CA VAL A 179 3.86 -5.25 -2.53
C VAL A 179 3.26 -3.87 -2.76
N ASP A 180 3.97 -2.84 -2.33
CA ASP A 180 3.61 -1.44 -2.52
C ASP A 180 4.77 -0.64 -3.11
N VAL A 181 4.51 0.11 -4.18
CA VAL A 181 5.51 0.92 -4.86
C VAL A 181 5.05 2.37 -5.02
N ALA A 182 5.96 3.31 -4.80
CA ALA A 182 5.73 4.72 -5.09
C ALA A 182 6.80 5.27 -6.05
N THR A 183 8.00 5.54 -5.54
CA THR A 183 9.10 6.18 -6.29
C THR A 183 9.60 5.32 -7.46
N GLY A 184 9.65 4.00 -7.29
CA GLY A 184 10.21 3.09 -8.30
C GLY A 184 9.43 3.01 -9.62
N VAL A 185 8.28 3.69 -9.70
CA VAL A 185 7.42 3.76 -10.89
C VAL A 185 7.10 5.20 -11.29
N GLU A 186 7.97 6.16 -10.94
CA GLU A 186 7.79 7.58 -11.23
C GLU A 186 8.86 8.11 -12.18
N SER A 187 8.46 8.97 -13.11
CA SER A 187 9.37 9.79 -13.94
C SER A 187 9.82 11.06 -13.19
N ALA A 188 8.96 11.56 -12.30
CA ALA A 188 9.22 12.67 -11.37
C ALA A 188 8.35 12.50 -10.14
N PRO A 189 8.69 13.08 -8.96
CA PRO A 189 7.90 12.95 -7.76
C PRO A 189 6.40 13.28 -7.97
N GLY A 190 5.53 12.29 -7.78
CA GLY A 190 4.08 12.41 -7.99
C GLY A 190 3.60 12.23 -9.44
N VAL A 191 4.48 11.89 -10.38
CA VAL A 191 4.13 11.62 -11.79
C VAL A 191 4.48 10.19 -12.13
N LYS A 192 3.47 9.36 -12.36
CA LYS A 192 3.69 7.95 -12.70
C LYS A 192 4.18 7.79 -14.14
N ASP A 193 5.14 6.90 -14.34
CA ASP A 193 5.63 6.51 -15.65
C ASP A 193 4.94 5.22 -16.11
N ARG A 194 4.36 5.24 -17.31
CA ARG A 194 3.57 4.11 -17.84
C ARG A 194 4.40 2.83 -17.93
N GLU A 195 5.60 2.93 -18.46
CA GLU A 195 6.45 1.75 -18.68
C GLU A 195 6.93 1.17 -17.36
N LEU A 196 7.32 2.02 -16.42
CA LEU A 196 7.76 1.59 -15.08
C LEU A 196 6.61 0.93 -14.30
N VAL A 197 5.38 1.49 -14.34
CA VAL A 197 4.21 0.89 -13.69
C VAL A 197 3.88 -0.48 -14.28
N VAL A 198 3.77 -0.59 -15.61
CA VAL A 198 3.47 -1.86 -16.29
C VAL A 198 4.52 -2.92 -16.00
N ASN A 199 5.80 -2.54 -16.06
CA ASN A 199 6.91 -3.46 -15.78
C ASN A 199 6.89 -3.95 -14.32
N PHE A 200 6.62 -3.06 -13.37
CA PHE A 200 6.53 -3.43 -11.95
C PHE A 200 5.37 -4.39 -11.68
N VAL A 201 4.16 -4.03 -12.11
CA VAL A 201 2.97 -4.85 -11.89
C VAL A 201 3.14 -6.23 -12.55
N SER A 202 3.64 -6.26 -13.79
CA SER A 202 3.88 -7.51 -14.52
C SER A 202 4.95 -8.40 -13.85
N ALA A 203 5.98 -7.80 -13.23
CA ALA A 203 7.01 -8.56 -12.53
C ALA A 203 6.46 -9.18 -11.23
N ALA A 204 5.68 -8.43 -10.46
CA ALA A 204 5.04 -8.89 -9.23
C ALA A 204 4.02 -10.01 -9.52
N GLU A 205 3.08 -9.78 -10.46
CA GLU A 205 2.03 -10.74 -10.78
C GLU A 205 2.57 -12.07 -11.36
N ARG A 206 3.60 -12.02 -12.18
CA ARG A 206 4.28 -13.24 -12.66
C ARG A 206 4.82 -14.07 -11.50
N HIS A 207 5.42 -13.45 -10.51
CA HIS A 207 5.96 -14.17 -9.36
C HIS A 207 4.85 -14.83 -8.55
N TYR A 208 3.77 -14.13 -8.24
CA TYR A 208 2.62 -14.67 -7.52
C TYR A 208 1.92 -15.82 -8.29
N SER A 209 1.88 -15.74 -9.62
CA SER A 209 1.29 -16.80 -10.45
C SER A 209 2.12 -18.07 -10.46
N LEU A 210 3.46 -17.95 -10.51
CA LEU A 210 4.39 -19.09 -10.49
C LEU A 210 4.40 -19.80 -9.12
N GLY A 211 4.23 -19.08 -8.02
CA GLY A 211 4.09 -19.66 -6.67
C GLY A 211 2.88 -20.60 -6.57
N LYS A 212 1.74 -20.21 -7.16
CA LYS A 212 0.53 -21.06 -7.20
C LYS A 212 0.71 -22.37 -7.96
N GLU A 213 1.48 -22.37 -9.05
CA GLU A 213 1.73 -23.58 -9.85
C GLU A 213 2.68 -24.54 -9.13
N ARG A 214 3.51 -24.06 -8.22
CA ARG A 214 4.42 -24.87 -7.40
C ARG A 214 3.78 -25.47 -6.16
N GLY A 215 2.58 -25.03 -5.77
CA GLY A 215 1.83 -25.55 -4.62
C GLY A 215 2.37 -25.13 -3.26
N ASP A 216 3.06 -24.00 -3.21
CA ASP A 216 3.55 -23.36 -1.98
C ASP A 216 2.51 -22.42 -1.37
#